data_66b1b65641dce5784fa7ce66644f9d90
#
_entry.id   66b1b65641dce5784fa7ce66644f9d90
#
_cell.length_a   1.000
_cell.length_b   1.000
_cell.length_c   1.000
_cell.angle_alpha   90.00
_cell.angle_beta   90.00
_cell.angle_gamma   90.00
#
_symmetry.space_group_name_H-M   'P 1'
#
loop_
_entity.id
_entity.type
_entity.pdbx_description
1 polymer ?
#
loop_
_entity_poly.entity_id
_entity_poly.type
_entity_poly.pdbx_seq_one_letter_code
_entity_poly.pdbx_strand_id
1 'polypeptide(L)'
;MILLILFAFIAGVVTILSPCILPVLPIILSSSVGGKQSGKARPLGVVTGFVLSFTFFTLFLSAIVRISGIHADVLRNVSVVIVAGFGISLLIPKMQQLLEQFFSRISQLVPQGNTRAGFGSGMLVGLSLGLLWTPCVGPILASVISLALTESVSFNTFLITLAYSIGTALPMLLIMVGGQKLLQSVPWLRANTEKIQKVFGILMILTAIGIYTGADRKFQTFILDAFPQYGTGLTKFEEIAPIQNELNNLNGSDSPLQPIESAGSLLPAGGKQAPDIATGGVWFNSPLLSLADLKGKVVIVDFWTYSCINCQRTLPYLKDWWQKYKDDGLVIIGVHAPEFEFEKSATNLQKAITDFGLTYPIVQDNDFVTWRAYGNRYWPAKYFIDKNGVIRYTHFGEGAYDESEKVIQTLLKETGVKNIPAGTNNPKYQVYANTPETYLGYNRLEYFSSPEKIAADKVSTYSIPQNFPFNTFALDGNWIVKGEYANPQTGSKLYLNFDAKEVYLVMSPSSGTATIKATIDAKVAYFGQDNVNGVIVVDADRLYKLIDLPSPGRHMLTLEFEDSRAQLFAFTFG
;
A
#
# COMPACT_ATOMS: atom_id res chain seq x y z
N MET A 1 15.59 17.63 -3.29
CA MET A 1 15.80 17.39 -4.72
C MET A 1 17.16 16.76 -5.06
N ILE A 2 18.30 17.36 -4.73
CA ILE A 2 19.64 16.79 -5.03
C ILE A 2 19.81 15.39 -4.39
N LEU A 3 19.33 15.21 -3.21
CA LEU A 3 19.43 13.96 -2.43
C LEU A 3 18.58 12.84 -3.04
N LEU A 4 17.37 13.13 -3.55
CA LEU A 4 16.52 12.18 -4.28
C LEU A 4 17.15 11.75 -5.59
N ILE A 5 17.80 12.68 -6.30
CA ILE A 5 18.56 12.38 -7.52
C ILE A 5 19.72 11.43 -7.19
N LEU A 6 20.43 11.68 -6.08
CA LEU A 6 21.52 10.82 -5.62
C LEU A 6 20.99 9.43 -5.21
N PHE A 7 19.87 9.38 -4.49
CA PHE A 7 19.23 8.11 -4.11
C PHE A 7 18.75 7.31 -5.34
N ALA A 8 18.09 7.98 -6.29
CA ALA A 8 17.67 7.35 -7.56
C ALA A 8 18.87 6.82 -8.35
N PHE A 9 19.99 7.55 -8.38
CA PHE A 9 21.22 7.11 -9.01
C PHE A 9 21.79 5.85 -8.34
N ILE A 10 21.88 5.82 -7.00
CA ILE A 10 22.36 4.66 -6.25
C ILE A 10 21.43 3.46 -6.42
N ALA A 11 20.10 3.66 -6.37
CA ALA A 11 19.11 2.64 -6.65
C ALA A 11 19.29 2.04 -8.06
N GLY A 12 19.57 2.88 -9.07
CA GLY A 12 19.90 2.45 -10.42
C GLY A 12 21.16 1.57 -10.45
N VAL A 13 22.21 1.93 -9.72
CA VAL A 13 23.43 1.12 -9.64
C VAL A 13 23.16 -0.25 -9.00
N VAL A 14 22.37 -0.31 -7.94
CA VAL A 14 22.02 -1.57 -7.25
C VAL A 14 21.15 -2.48 -8.12
N THR A 15 20.30 -1.91 -8.95
CA THR A 15 19.36 -2.66 -9.81
C THR A 15 20.07 -3.56 -10.83
N ILE A 16 21.34 -3.32 -11.13
CA ILE A 16 22.13 -4.20 -12.03
C ILE A 16 22.29 -5.62 -11.49
N LEU A 17 22.15 -5.83 -10.19
CA LEU A 17 22.14 -7.13 -9.56
C LEU A 17 20.80 -7.89 -9.73
N SER A 18 19.82 -7.30 -10.39
CA SER A 18 18.54 -7.93 -10.69
C SER A 18 18.73 -9.19 -11.55
N PRO A 19 18.01 -10.28 -11.26
CA PRO A 19 18.13 -11.56 -11.98
C PRO A 19 17.81 -11.47 -13.47
N CYS A 20 17.11 -10.43 -13.91
CA CYS A 20 16.77 -10.19 -15.32
C CYS A 20 17.94 -9.63 -16.12
N ILE A 21 18.92 -9.02 -15.48
CA ILE A 21 20.07 -8.36 -16.11
C ILE A 21 21.20 -9.34 -16.41
N LEU A 22 21.43 -10.26 -15.51
CA LEU A 22 22.49 -11.23 -15.58
C LEU A 22 22.49 -12.08 -16.87
N PRO A 23 21.33 -12.56 -17.39
CA PRO A 23 21.29 -13.30 -18.67
C PRO A 23 21.64 -12.48 -19.91
N VAL A 24 21.42 -11.17 -19.86
CA VAL A 24 21.65 -10.27 -20.99
C VAL A 24 23.13 -9.87 -21.08
N LEU A 25 23.87 -9.98 -19.97
CA LEU A 25 25.30 -9.69 -19.89
C LEU A 25 26.15 -10.44 -20.94
N PRO A 26 26.01 -11.76 -21.15
CA PRO A 26 26.73 -12.50 -22.18
C PRO A 26 26.43 -12.00 -23.59
N ILE A 27 25.17 -11.62 -23.87
CA ILE A 27 24.73 -11.10 -25.17
C ILE A 27 25.36 -9.72 -25.43
N ILE A 28 25.39 -8.86 -24.42
CA ILE A 28 26.02 -7.54 -24.49
C ILE A 28 27.55 -7.69 -24.73
N LEU A 29 28.16 -8.62 -24.02
CA LEU A 29 29.59 -8.90 -24.17
C LEU A 29 29.94 -9.51 -25.53
N SER A 30 29.10 -10.42 -26.06
CA SER A 30 29.32 -11.00 -27.41
C SER A 30 29.15 -9.96 -28.53
N SER A 31 28.18 -9.05 -28.36
CA SER A 31 27.98 -7.95 -29.34
C SER A 31 29.11 -6.93 -29.35
N SER A 32 29.92 -6.88 -28.30
CA SER A 32 31.12 -6.03 -28.20
C SER A 32 32.36 -6.65 -28.84
N VAL A 33 32.36 -7.95 -29.18
CA VAL A 33 33.53 -8.68 -29.70
C VAL A 33 33.72 -8.55 -31.23
N GLY A 34 32.77 -7.98 -31.95
CA GLY A 34 32.77 -7.84 -33.39
C GLY A 34 33.65 -6.69 -33.91
N GLY A 35 34.99 -6.88 -33.98
CA GLY A 35 35.90 -6.08 -34.83
C GLY A 35 36.91 -5.17 -34.10
N LYS A 36 38.18 -5.37 -34.41
CA LYS A 36 39.34 -4.60 -33.91
C LYS A 36 39.35 -3.09 -34.24
N GLN A 37 38.30 -2.56 -34.92
CA GLN A 37 38.21 -1.15 -35.35
C GLN A 37 37.08 -0.35 -34.71
N SER A 38 36.28 -0.93 -33.81
CA SER A 38 35.17 -0.24 -33.14
C SER A 38 35.64 0.36 -31.82
N GLY A 39 36.25 1.53 -31.85
CA GLY A 39 36.68 2.25 -30.64
C GLY A 39 35.57 2.46 -29.61
N LYS A 40 35.85 3.18 -28.52
CA LYS A 40 34.92 3.48 -27.37
C LYS A 40 33.56 4.08 -27.78
N ALA A 41 33.34 4.36 -29.06
CA ALA A 41 32.11 4.97 -29.60
C ALA A 41 30.88 4.02 -29.55
N ARG A 42 31.05 2.70 -29.75
CA ARG A 42 29.93 1.74 -29.77
C ARG A 42 29.34 1.49 -28.37
N PRO A 43 30.13 1.24 -27.31
CA PRO A 43 29.62 1.16 -25.95
C PRO A 43 28.90 2.44 -25.49
N LEU A 44 29.42 3.60 -25.86
CA LEU A 44 28.78 4.89 -25.57
C LEU A 44 27.44 5.03 -26.31
N GLY A 45 27.34 4.57 -27.56
CA GLY A 45 26.09 4.51 -28.29
C GLY A 45 25.04 3.65 -27.62
N VAL A 46 25.41 2.44 -27.11
CA VAL A 46 24.51 1.53 -26.37
C VAL A 46 23.99 2.19 -25.11
N VAL A 47 24.84 2.80 -24.31
CA VAL A 47 24.47 3.49 -23.09
C VAL A 47 23.52 4.66 -23.34
N THR A 48 23.85 5.49 -24.33
CA THR A 48 23.00 6.64 -24.68
C THR A 48 21.63 6.19 -25.19
N GLY A 49 21.61 5.19 -26.09
CA GLY A 49 20.35 4.60 -26.57
C GLY A 49 19.51 3.98 -25.46
N PHE A 50 20.15 3.30 -24.52
CA PHE A 50 19.48 2.71 -23.34
C PHE A 50 18.85 3.79 -22.45
N VAL A 51 19.62 4.82 -22.06
CA VAL A 51 19.11 5.89 -21.19
C VAL A 51 17.93 6.62 -21.83
N LEU A 52 18.02 6.95 -23.12
CA LEU A 52 16.93 7.62 -23.84
C LEU A 52 15.69 6.75 -23.95
N SER A 53 15.85 5.50 -24.35
CA SER A 53 14.75 4.54 -24.52
C SER A 53 14.08 4.25 -23.18
N PHE A 54 14.85 3.93 -22.17
CA PHE A 54 14.32 3.61 -20.84
C PHE A 54 13.55 4.79 -20.23
N THR A 55 14.12 6.00 -20.28
CA THR A 55 13.46 7.21 -19.78
C THR A 55 12.16 7.48 -20.54
N PHE A 56 12.19 7.39 -21.87
CA PHE A 56 11.00 7.60 -22.69
C PHE A 56 9.90 6.57 -22.42
N PHE A 57 10.24 5.27 -22.45
CA PHE A 57 9.24 4.21 -22.23
C PHE A 57 8.68 4.22 -20.81
N THR A 58 9.48 4.53 -19.79
CA THR A 58 9.01 4.64 -18.41
C THR A 58 7.99 5.76 -18.26
N LEU A 59 8.27 6.94 -18.81
CA LEU A 59 7.34 8.07 -18.75
C LEU A 59 6.10 7.83 -19.62
N PHE A 60 6.28 7.23 -20.80
CA PHE A 60 5.19 6.90 -21.71
C PHE A 60 4.25 5.84 -21.13
N LEU A 61 4.81 4.78 -20.53
CA LEU A 61 4.02 3.73 -19.88
C LEU A 61 3.26 4.29 -18.68
N SER A 62 3.88 5.15 -17.87
CA SER A 62 3.20 5.83 -16.75
C SER A 62 2.04 6.71 -17.25
N ALA A 63 2.23 7.42 -18.36
CA ALA A 63 1.17 8.22 -18.96
C ALA A 63 0.02 7.36 -19.51
N ILE A 64 0.31 6.23 -20.17
CA ILE A 64 -0.71 5.30 -20.69
C ILE A 64 -1.52 4.69 -19.55
N VAL A 65 -0.86 4.19 -18.49
CA VAL A 65 -1.54 3.61 -17.32
C VAL A 65 -2.49 4.61 -16.70
N ARG A 66 -2.09 5.87 -16.61
CA ARG A 66 -2.91 6.95 -16.05
C ARG A 66 -4.12 7.29 -16.94
N ILE A 67 -3.96 7.28 -18.26
CA ILE A 67 -5.03 7.63 -19.22
C ILE A 67 -6.01 6.47 -19.40
N SER A 68 -5.52 5.24 -19.44
CA SER A 68 -6.33 4.04 -19.76
C SER A 68 -6.98 3.40 -18.54
N GLY A 69 -6.62 3.80 -17.30
CA GLY A 69 -7.17 3.19 -16.08
C GLY A 69 -6.88 1.69 -15.94
N ILE A 70 -5.88 1.17 -16.66
CA ILE A 70 -5.53 -0.26 -16.62
C ILE A 70 -5.09 -0.64 -15.21
N HIS A 71 -5.73 -1.65 -14.63
CA HIS A 71 -5.41 -2.17 -13.31
C HIS A 71 -3.95 -2.66 -13.24
N ALA A 72 -3.27 -2.38 -12.15
CA ALA A 72 -1.88 -2.80 -11.90
C ALA A 72 -1.69 -4.32 -12.07
N ASP A 73 -2.72 -5.13 -11.79
CA ASP A 73 -2.71 -6.58 -11.95
C ASP A 73 -2.60 -7.03 -13.40
N VAL A 74 -3.15 -6.28 -14.35
CA VAL A 74 -3.00 -6.59 -15.80
C VAL A 74 -1.55 -6.41 -16.23
N LEU A 75 -0.91 -5.32 -15.81
CA LEU A 75 0.50 -5.06 -16.07
C LEU A 75 1.41 -6.12 -15.43
N ARG A 76 1.09 -6.54 -14.21
CA ARG A 76 1.79 -7.61 -13.51
C ARG A 76 1.70 -8.92 -14.30
N ASN A 77 0.52 -9.32 -14.74
CA ASN A 77 0.33 -10.54 -15.52
C ASN A 77 1.04 -10.48 -16.88
N VAL A 78 1.01 -9.34 -17.57
CA VAL A 78 1.77 -9.12 -18.81
C VAL A 78 3.27 -9.26 -18.56
N SER A 79 3.79 -8.68 -17.48
CA SER A 79 5.20 -8.80 -17.11
C SER A 79 5.60 -10.25 -16.82
N VAL A 80 4.75 -11.03 -16.12
CA VAL A 80 4.96 -12.47 -15.87
C VAL A 80 5.07 -13.25 -17.18
N VAL A 81 4.17 -13.01 -18.13
CA VAL A 81 4.18 -13.68 -19.44
C VAL A 81 5.45 -13.36 -20.23
N ILE A 82 5.88 -12.09 -20.21
CA ILE A 82 7.10 -11.65 -20.89
C ILE A 82 8.33 -12.32 -20.26
N VAL A 83 8.48 -12.28 -18.92
CA VAL A 83 9.61 -12.88 -18.20
C VAL A 83 9.66 -14.40 -18.40
N ALA A 84 8.51 -15.07 -18.34
CA ALA A 84 8.41 -16.50 -18.62
C ALA A 84 8.80 -16.83 -20.07
N GLY A 85 8.32 -16.06 -21.04
CA GLY A 85 8.68 -16.21 -22.44
C GLY A 85 10.18 -16.08 -22.70
N PHE A 86 10.82 -15.12 -22.08
CA PHE A 86 12.29 -14.97 -22.13
C PHE A 86 13.02 -16.14 -21.47
N GLY A 87 12.57 -16.58 -20.29
CA GLY A 87 13.13 -17.74 -19.62
C GLY A 87 13.06 -19.00 -20.49
N ILE A 88 11.93 -19.27 -21.13
CA ILE A 88 11.73 -20.39 -22.06
C ILE A 88 12.64 -20.24 -23.29
N SER A 89 12.75 -19.02 -23.83
CA SER A 89 13.63 -18.76 -24.99
C SER A 89 15.10 -19.09 -24.69
N LEU A 90 15.59 -18.83 -23.47
CA LEU A 90 16.94 -19.17 -23.06
C LEU A 90 17.18 -20.68 -22.89
N LEU A 91 16.11 -21.45 -22.61
CA LEU A 91 16.19 -22.92 -22.44
C LEU A 91 16.12 -23.68 -23.75
N ILE A 92 15.41 -23.16 -24.76
CA ILE A 92 15.15 -23.88 -26.02
C ILE A 92 15.94 -23.21 -27.16
N PRO A 93 17.03 -23.83 -27.66
CA PRO A 93 17.87 -23.24 -28.72
C PRO A 93 17.11 -22.90 -30.01
N LYS A 94 16.07 -23.67 -30.34
CA LYS A 94 15.21 -23.40 -31.53
C LYS A 94 14.40 -22.11 -31.39
N MET A 95 13.95 -21.79 -30.17
CA MET A 95 13.20 -20.56 -29.91
C MET A 95 14.13 -19.34 -29.99
N GLN A 96 15.37 -19.49 -29.53
CA GLN A 96 16.38 -18.45 -29.64
C GLN A 96 16.68 -18.12 -31.12
N GLN A 97 16.83 -19.15 -31.97
CA GLN A 97 17.03 -18.97 -33.42
C GLN A 97 15.83 -18.30 -34.09
N LEU A 98 14.59 -18.64 -33.70
CA LEU A 98 13.37 -17.99 -34.21
C LEU A 98 13.32 -16.50 -33.83
N LEU A 99 13.66 -16.17 -32.59
CA LEU A 99 13.73 -14.80 -32.11
C LEU A 99 14.83 -14.02 -32.86
N GLU A 100 16.03 -14.61 -33.03
CA GLU A 100 17.11 -13.99 -33.81
C GLU A 100 16.69 -13.74 -35.26
N GLN A 101 15.98 -14.68 -35.89
CA GLN A 101 15.44 -14.51 -37.24
C GLN A 101 14.37 -13.41 -37.32
N PHE A 102 13.49 -13.33 -36.30
CA PHE A 102 12.46 -12.30 -36.21
C PHE A 102 13.07 -10.92 -36.05
N PHE A 103 14.02 -10.76 -35.13
CA PHE A 103 14.73 -9.49 -34.93
C PHE A 103 15.61 -9.12 -36.14
N SER A 104 16.22 -10.09 -36.81
CA SER A 104 17.01 -9.83 -38.03
C SER A 104 16.14 -9.34 -39.19
N ARG A 105 14.89 -9.85 -39.32
CA ARG A 105 13.93 -9.37 -40.32
C ARG A 105 13.46 -7.94 -40.02
N ILE A 106 13.23 -7.60 -38.77
CA ILE A 106 12.89 -6.22 -38.37
C ILE A 106 14.06 -5.27 -38.62
N SER A 107 15.28 -5.71 -38.34
CA SER A 107 16.48 -4.88 -38.58
C SER A 107 16.76 -4.65 -40.08
N GLN A 108 16.28 -5.52 -40.97
CA GLN A 108 16.37 -5.33 -42.43
C GLN A 108 15.39 -4.29 -42.98
N LEU A 109 14.33 -3.97 -42.24
CA LEU A 109 13.37 -2.90 -42.56
C LEU A 109 13.93 -1.48 -42.31
N VAL A 110 15.01 -1.39 -41.55
CA VAL A 110 15.69 -0.11 -41.33
C VAL A 110 16.71 0.10 -42.50
N PRO A 111 16.62 1.21 -43.26
CA PRO A 111 17.52 1.45 -44.37
C PRO A 111 18.99 1.38 -43.92
N GLN A 112 19.73 0.43 -44.45
CA GLN A 112 21.17 0.31 -44.23
C GLN A 112 21.89 1.43 -44.98
N GLY A 113 21.79 2.65 -44.50
CA GLY A 113 22.75 3.68 -44.84
C GLY A 113 24.13 3.24 -44.33
N ASN A 114 25.15 3.50 -45.11
CA ASN A 114 26.58 3.18 -44.97
C ASN A 114 27.16 3.53 -43.57
N THR A 115 26.62 2.96 -42.49
CA THR A 115 27.07 3.17 -41.10
C THR A 115 28.16 2.14 -40.80
N ARG A 116 29.41 2.51 -41.03
CA ARG A 116 30.60 1.88 -40.43
C ARG A 116 30.30 1.62 -38.95
N ALA A 117 30.74 0.47 -38.42
CA ALA A 117 30.60 0.04 -37.03
C ALA A 117 30.97 1.19 -36.05
N GLY A 118 29.95 1.97 -35.64
CA GLY A 118 30.11 3.19 -34.86
C GLY A 118 28.98 3.42 -33.85
N PHE A 119 28.88 4.63 -33.36
CA PHE A 119 27.90 5.10 -32.36
C PHE A 119 26.43 4.76 -32.71
N GLY A 120 26.01 4.91 -33.98
CA GLY A 120 24.64 4.66 -34.43
C GLY A 120 24.17 3.20 -34.28
N SER A 121 25.05 2.23 -34.61
CA SER A 121 24.70 0.81 -34.42
C SER A 121 24.61 0.44 -32.93
N GLY A 122 25.43 1.08 -32.07
CA GLY A 122 25.33 0.96 -30.61
C GLY A 122 24.02 1.53 -30.08
N MET A 123 23.60 2.69 -30.59
CA MET A 123 22.37 3.37 -30.18
C MET A 123 21.11 2.52 -30.46
N LEU A 124 21.03 1.83 -31.60
CA LEU A 124 19.93 0.92 -31.92
C LEU A 124 19.87 -0.26 -30.96
N VAL A 125 21.01 -0.85 -30.59
CA VAL A 125 21.07 -1.93 -29.58
C VAL A 125 20.66 -1.41 -28.22
N GLY A 126 21.09 -0.20 -27.84
CA GLY A 126 20.67 0.42 -26.58
C GLY A 126 19.17 0.68 -26.53
N LEU A 127 18.58 1.11 -27.63
CA LEU A 127 17.15 1.38 -27.75
C LEU A 127 16.30 0.10 -27.54
N SER A 128 16.71 -1.01 -28.13
CA SER A 128 16.04 -2.31 -27.95
C SER A 128 16.22 -2.86 -26.54
N LEU A 129 17.38 -2.66 -25.91
CA LEU A 129 17.65 -3.04 -24.54
C LEU A 129 16.78 -2.28 -23.53
N GLY A 130 16.57 -0.98 -23.73
CA GLY A 130 15.71 -0.18 -22.85
C GLY A 130 14.25 -0.60 -22.88
N LEU A 131 13.73 -0.97 -24.06
CA LEU A 131 12.38 -1.53 -24.18
C LEU A 131 12.23 -2.88 -23.46
N LEU A 132 13.23 -3.73 -23.58
CA LEU A 132 13.26 -5.06 -22.97
C LEU A 132 13.33 -4.99 -21.43
N TRP A 133 13.91 -3.92 -20.90
CA TRP A 133 14.19 -3.74 -19.48
C TRP A 133 12.99 -3.22 -18.68
N THR A 134 12.11 -2.49 -19.33
CA THR A 134 10.96 -1.83 -18.70
C THR A 134 10.08 -2.77 -17.84
N PRO A 135 9.71 -4.00 -18.30
CA PRO A 135 8.88 -4.90 -17.50
C PRO A 135 9.59 -5.47 -16.27
N CYS A 136 10.92 -5.56 -16.26
CA CYS A 136 11.68 -6.16 -15.15
C CYS A 136 11.88 -5.19 -13.97
N VAL A 137 11.84 -3.91 -14.22
CA VAL A 137 12.02 -2.86 -13.21
C VAL A 137 10.68 -2.39 -12.65
N GLY A 138 9.57 -2.88 -13.23
CA GLY A 138 8.20 -2.51 -12.87
C GLY A 138 7.90 -2.49 -11.37
N PRO A 139 8.24 -3.52 -10.58
CA PRO A 139 7.98 -3.52 -9.13
C PRO A 139 8.78 -2.45 -8.36
N ILE A 140 10.03 -2.19 -8.75
CA ILE A 140 10.89 -1.17 -8.11
C ILE A 140 10.47 0.23 -8.58
N LEU A 141 10.12 0.35 -9.86
CA LEU A 141 9.57 1.59 -10.41
C LEU A 141 8.18 1.89 -9.86
N ALA A 142 7.36 0.89 -9.57
CA ALA A 142 6.04 1.10 -8.96
C ALA A 142 6.15 1.77 -7.60
N SER A 143 7.15 1.44 -6.78
CA SER A 143 7.40 2.14 -5.51
C SER A 143 7.95 3.57 -5.73
N VAL A 144 8.86 3.75 -6.69
CA VAL A 144 9.38 5.09 -7.04
C VAL A 144 8.32 5.95 -7.73
N ILE A 145 7.49 5.36 -8.60
CA ILE A 145 6.39 6.04 -9.28
C ILE A 145 5.22 6.30 -8.31
N SER A 146 4.94 5.42 -7.37
CA SER A 146 3.96 5.66 -6.30
C SER A 146 4.34 6.89 -5.48
N LEU A 147 5.64 7.10 -5.25
CA LEU A 147 6.16 8.32 -4.63
C LEU A 147 6.04 9.56 -5.54
N ALA A 148 6.04 9.37 -6.86
CA ALA A 148 5.96 10.43 -7.86
C ALA A 148 4.54 10.69 -8.41
N LEU A 149 3.56 9.81 -8.11
CA LEU A 149 2.18 9.89 -8.64
C LEU A 149 1.28 10.91 -7.93
N THR A 150 1.77 11.60 -6.91
CA THR A 150 1.04 12.68 -6.25
C THR A 150 1.02 13.98 -7.05
N GLU A 151 1.89 14.16 -8.05
CA GLU A 151 1.87 15.34 -8.91
C GLU A 151 1.86 15.00 -10.42
N SER A 152 1.32 15.93 -11.23
CA SER A 152 1.40 15.96 -12.69
C SER A 152 2.83 15.66 -13.15
N VAL A 153 3.02 15.02 -14.35
CA VAL A 153 4.34 14.77 -14.97
C VAL A 153 5.18 16.04 -14.85
N SER A 154 5.91 16.14 -13.76
CA SER A 154 6.70 17.30 -13.40
C SER A 154 8.12 17.12 -13.97
N PHE A 155 8.79 18.22 -14.27
CA PHE A 155 10.20 18.23 -14.63
C PHE A 155 11.08 17.47 -13.62
N ASN A 156 10.66 17.42 -12.37
CA ASN A 156 11.31 16.68 -11.28
C ASN A 156 11.26 15.16 -11.49
N THR A 157 10.12 14.61 -11.91
CA THR A 157 9.95 13.19 -12.24
C THR A 157 10.85 12.78 -13.39
N PHE A 158 10.98 13.63 -14.40
CA PHE A 158 11.93 13.42 -15.51
C PHE A 158 13.38 13.36 -15.02
N LEU A 159 13.80 14.28 -14.14
CA LEU A 159 15.16 14.30 -13.59
C LEU A 159 15.48 13.07 -12.73
N ILE A 160 14.54 12.61 -11.91
CA ILE A 160 14.69 11.42 -11.06
C ILE A 160 14.82 10.17 -11.94
N THR A 161 13.96 10.02 -12.95
CA THR A 161 14.02 8.90 -13.91
C THR A 161 15.30 8.90 -14.72
N LEU A 162 15.77 10.08 -15.13
CA LEU A 162 17.03 10.24 -15.84
C LEU A 162 18.23 9.87 -14.96
N ALA A 163 18.25 10.31 -13.70
CA ALA A 163 19.30 9.96 -12.73
C ALA A 163 19.37 8.45 -12.47
N TYR A 164 18.21 7.81 -12.30
CA TYR A 164 18.11 6.35 -12.18
C TYR A 164 18.63 5.63 -13.42
N SER A 165 18.26 6.09 -14.61
CA SER A 165 18.72 5.52 -15.90
C SER A 165 20.23 5.63 -16.07
N ILE A 166 20.82 6.77 -15.67
CA ILE A 166 22.27 6.98 -15.69
C ILE A 166 22.96 6.07 -14.66
N GLY A 167 22.37 5.93 -13.47
CA GLY A 167 22.85 5.04 -12.42
C GLY A 167 22.93 3.58 -12.88
N THR A 168 21.94 3.10 -13.62
CA THR A 168 21.93 1.75 -14.21
C THR A 168 22.90 1.62 -15.39
N ALA A 169 23.04 2.66 -16.19
CA ALA A 169 23.88 2.67 -17.38
C ALA A 169 25.38 2.69 -17.06
N LEU A 170 25.78 3.29 -15.93
CA LEU A 170 27.19 3.44 -15.57
C LEU A 170 27.90 2.08 -15.29
N PRO A 171 27.38 1.18 -14.45
CA PRO A 171 27.97 -0.14 -14.26
C PRO A 171 27.93 -0.97 -15.55
N MET A 172 26.87 -0.83 -16.37
CA MET A 172 26.76 -1.49 -17.66
C MET A 172 27.89 -1.04 -18.62
N LEU A 173 28.21 0.24 -18.64
CA LEU A 173 29.35 0.76 -19.39
C LEU A 173 30.67 0.18 -18.90
N LEU A 174 30.88 0.14 -17.58
CA LEU A 174 32.08 -0.44 -16.96
C LEU A 174 32.25 -1.91 -17.32
N ILE A 175 31.18 -2.69 -17.33
CA ILE A 175 31.17 -4.10 -17.72
C ILE A 175 31.48 -4.24 -19.24
N MET A 176 30.94 -3.38 -20.10
CA MET A 176 31.21 -3.43 -21.54
C MET A 176 32.67 -3.08 -21.87
N VAL A 177 33.24 -2.09 -21.19
CA VAL A 177 34.62 -1.64 -21.42
C VAL A 177 35.62 -2.57 -20.74
N GLY A 178 35.34 -3.01 -19.50
CA GLY A 178 36.24 -3.85 -18.71
C GLY A 178 36.08 -5.35 -18.99
N GLY A 179 34.87 -5.77 -19.34
CA GLY A 179 34.47 -7.18 -19.49
C GLY A 179 35.16 -7.90 -20.64
N GLN A 180 35.62 -7.16 -21.67
CA GLN A 180 36.42 -7.74 -22.76
C GLN A 180 37.75 -8.33 -22.25
N LYS A 181 38.41 -7.63 -21.32
CA LYS A 181 39.65 -8.14 -20.70
C LYS A 181 39.34 -9.32 -19.75
N LEU A 182 38.23 -9.25 -19.00
CA LEU A 182 37.83 -10.30 -18.09
C LEU A 182 37.45 -11.60 -18.82
N LEU A 183 36.70 -11.53 -19.91
CA LEU A 183 36.33 -12.66 -20.77
C LEU A 183 37.54 -13.33 -21.44
N GLN A 184 38.61 -12.57 -21.76
CA GLN A 184 39.84 -13.10 -22.28
C GLN A 184 40.67 -13.79 -21.21
N SER A 185 40.53 -13.37 -19.95
CA SER A 185 41.30 -13.90 -18.80
C SER A 185 40.69 -15.15 -18.16
N VAL A 186 39.38 -15.45 -18.43
CA VAL A 186 38.67 -16.60 -17.79
C VAL A 186 38.12 -17.54 -18.88
N PRO A 187 38.94 -18.51 -19.41
CA PRO A 187 38.50 -19.44 -20.45
C PRO A 187 37.29 -20.30 -20.07
N TRP A 188 37.13 -20.62 -18.77
CA TRP A 188 36.01 -21.37 -18.23
C TRP A 188 34.65 -20.71 -18.51
N LEU A 189 34.59 -19.39 -18.46
CA LEU A 189 33.34 -18.64 -18.70
C LEU A 189 32.85 -18.80 -20.14
N ARG A 190 33.79 -18.83 -21.12
CA ARG A 190 33.48 -19.09 -22.52
C ARG A 190 33.03 -20.52 -22.78
N ALA A 191 33.69 -21.51 -22.13
CA ALA A 191 33.38 -22.91 -22.32
C ALA A 191 32.00 -23.30 -21.73
N ASN A 192 31.49 -22.59 -20.74
CA ASN A 192 30.23 -22.89 -20.06
C ASN A 192 29.10 -21.89 -20.32
N THR A 193 29.22 -21.02 -21.31
CA THR A 193 28.22 -19.98 -21.62
C THR A 193 26.80 -20.58 -21.80
N GLU A 194 26.68 -21.71 -22.48
CA GLU A 194 25.40 -22.39 -22.70
C GLU A 194 24.78 -22.92 -21.39
N LYS A 195 25.60 -23.47 -20.50
CA LYS A 195 25.13 -23.93 -19.17
C LYS A 195 24.67 -22.75 -18.31
N ILE A 196 25.43 -21.66 -18.36
CA ILE A 196 25.11 -20.44 -17.63
C ILE A 196 23.78 -19.86 -18.12
N GLN A 197 23.56 -19.80 -19.43
CA GLN A 197 22.28 -19.35 -20.03
C GLN A 197 21.11 -20.23 -19.60
N LYS A 198 21.28 -21.56 -19.58
CA LYS A 198 20.23 -22.48 -19.11
C LYS A 198 19.89 -22.28 -17.63
N VAL A 199 20.90 -22.09 -16.77
CA VAL A 199 20.68 -21.80 -15.34
C VAL A 199 19.90 -20.51 -15.15
N PHE A 200 20.26 -19.45 -15.88
CA PHE A 200 19.52 -18.19 -15.84
C PHE A 200 18.10 -18.31 -16.42
N GLY A 201 17.91 -19.10 -17.47
CA GLY A 201 16.58 -19.38 -18.02
C GLY A 201 15.66 -20.06 -16.98
N ILE A 202 16.19 -21.04 -16.25
CA ILE A 202 15.47 -21.69 -15.14
C ILE A 202 15.15 -20.67 -14.03
N LEU A 203 16.12 -19.85 -13.64
CA LEU A 203 15.93 -18.83 -12.61
C LEU A 203 14.83 -17.84 -13.00
N MET A 204 14.79 -17.39 -14.27
CA MET A 204 13.75 -16.51 -14.78
C MET A 204 12.35 -17.16 -14.74
N ILE A 205 12.24 -18.43 -15.09
CA ILE A 205 10.95 -19.14 -15.01
C ILE A 205 10.52 -19.29 -13.55
N LEU A 206 11.43 -19.62 -12.64
CA LEU A 206 11.13 -19.68 -11.20
C LEU A 206 10.68 -18.31 -10.67
N THR A 207 11.33 -17.23 -11.11
CA THR A 207 10.93 -15.87 -10.74
C THR A 207 9.53 -15.53 -11.30
N ALA A 208 9.23 -15.89 -12.55
CA ALA A 208 7.92 -15.67 -13.15
C ALA A 208 6.81 -16.45 -12.41
N ILE A 209 7.06 -17.71 -12.02
CA ILE A 209 6.16 -18.51 -11.19
C ILE A 209 6.01 -17.88 -9.80
N GLY A 210 7.10 -17.40 -9.20
CA GLY A 210 7.10 -16.70 -7.92
C GLY A 210 6.24 -15.45 -7.94
N ILE A 211 6.35 -14.63 -8.98
CA ILE A 211 5.52 -13.42 -9.15
C ILE A 211 4.05 -13.80 -9.37
N TYR A 212 3.77 -14.82 -10.18
CA TYR A 212 2.40 -15.27 -10.43
C TYR A 212 1.71 -15.79 -9.17
N THR A 213 2.43 -16.58 -8.36
CA THR A 213 1.91 -17.17 -7.11
C THR A 213 1.96 -16.22 -5.91
N GLY A 214 2.52 -15.01 -6.07
CA GLY A 214 2.73 -14.07 -4.97
C GLY A 214 3.82 -14.48 -3.97
N ALA A 215 4.64 -15.48 -4.32
CA ALA A 215 5.77 -15.94 -3.50
C ALA A 215 6.89 -14.88 -3.40
N ASP A 216 6.95 -13.95 -4.34
CA ASP A 216 7.81 -12.76 -4.32
C ASP A 216 7.54 -11.89 -3.08
N ARG A 217 6.28 -11.66 -2.72
CA ARG A 217 5.89 -10.92 -1.52
C ARG A 217 6.29 -11.67 -0.25
N LYS A 218 6.03 -12.99 -0.21
CA LYS A 218 6.42 -13.84 0.93
C LYS A 218 7.95 -13.89 1.10
N PHE A 219 8.69 -13.90 0.00
CA PHE A 219 10.15 -13.88 0.02
C PHE A 219 10.71 -12.53 0.49
N GLN A 220 10.09 -11.42 0.08
CA GLN A 220 10.43 -10.08 0.58
C GLN A 220 10.17 -9.98 2.09
N THR A 221 9.01 -10.44 2.56
CA THR A 221 8.69 -10.49 4.00
C THR A 221 9.70 -11.36 4.74
N PHE A 222 10.03 -12.55 4.20
CA PHE A 222 11.02 -13.44 4.80
C PHE A 222 12.42 -12.80 4.89
N ILE A 223 12.87 -12.07 3.87
CA ILE A 223 14.17 -11.36 3.93
C ILE A 223 14.14 -10.24 4.95
N LEU A 224 13.03 -9.47 5.04
CA LEU A 224 12.87 -8.41 6.03
C LEU A 224 12.82 -8.99 7.45
N ASP A 225 12.19 -10.15 7.63
CA ASP A 225 12.13 -10.85 8.92
C ASP A 225 13.48 -11.49 9.30
N ALA A 226 14.21 -12.04 8.32
CA ALA A 226 15.53 -12.66 8.55
C ALA A 226 16.65 -11.64 8.77
N PHE A 227 16.49 -10.43 8.21
CA PHE A 227 17.43 -9.32 8.34
C PHE A 227 16.70 -8.02 8.69
N PRO A 228 16.17 -7.87 9.92
CA PRO A 228 15.42 -6.69 10.33
C PRO A 228 16.21 -5.38 10.17
N GLN A 229 17.54 -5.47 10.27
CA GLN A 229 18.44 -4.32 10.08
C GLN A 229 18.56 -3.86 8.62
N TYR A 230 18.18 -4.68 7.65
CA TYR A 230 18.26 -4.32 6.23
C TYR A 230 17.10 -3.41 5.81
N GLY A 231 15.90 -3.65 6.34
CA GLY A 231 14.74 -2.78 6.15
C GLY A 231 14.88 -1.44 6.91
N THR A 232 15.32 -1.50 8.17
CA THR A 232 15.55 -0.31 9.02
C THR A 232 16.80 0.48 8.64
N GLY A 233 17.77 -0.10 7.92
CA GLY A 233 18.96 0.59 7.44
C GLY A 233 18.67 1.63 6.36
N LEU A 234 17.71 1.36 5.47
CA LEU A 234 17.29 2.30 4.40
C LEU A 234 16.31 3.35 4.94
N THR A 235 15.39 2.98 5.82
CA THR A 235 14.46 3.93 6.47
C THR A 235 15.15 4.86 7.45
N LYS A 236 16.25 4.44 8.10
CA LYS A 236 17.08 5.35 8.91
C LYS A 236 17.71 6.48 8.09
N PHE A 237 17.96 6.30 6.80
CA PHE A 237 18.38 7.37 5.92
C PHE A 237 17.24 8.33 5.59
N GLU A 238 15.99 7.88 5.60
CA GLU A 238 14.80 8.72 5.43
C GLU A 238 14.49 9.53 6.70
N GLU A 239 14.88 9.04 7.88
CA GLU A 239 14.72 9.72 9.19
C GLU A 239 15.73 10.86 9.44
N ILE A 240 16.72 11.04 8.58
CA ILE A 240 17.66 12.16 8.70
C ILE A 240 16.92 13.46 8.39
N ALA A 241 16.86 14.36 9.36
CA ALA A 241 16.09 15.61 9.30
C ALA A 241 16.19 16.42 7.98
N PRO A 242 17.35 16.52 7.29
CA PRO A 242 17.44 17.18 5.99
C PRO A 242 16.72 16.43 4.86
N ILE A 243 16.60 15.10 4.94
CA ILE A 243 15.92 14.28 3.94
C ILE A 243 14.40 14.36 4.13
N GLN A 244 13.94 14.28 5.38
CA GLN A 244 12.53 14.46 5.72
C GLN A 244 12.03 15.85 5.34
N ASN A 245 12.80 16.90 5.61
CA ASN A 245 12.42 18.26 5.23
C ASN A 245 12.35 18.41 3.71
N GLU A 246 13.24 17.77 2.95
CA GLU A 246 13.23 17.84 1.49
C GLU A 246 12.12 16.94 0.89
N LEU A 247 11.84 15.76 1.47
CA LEU A 247 10.71 14.92 1.12
C LEU A 247 9.38 15.62 1.41
N ASN A 248 9.27 16.29 2.55
CA ASN A 248 8.09 17.09 2.91
C ASN A 248 7.88 18.29 1.98
N ASN A 249 8.96 18.94 1.54
CA ASN A 249 8.93 20.02 0.57
C ASN A 249 8.54 19.55 -0.85
N LEU A 250 8.85 18.30 -1.20
CA LEU A 250 8.54 17.71 -2.53
C LEU A 250 7.19 17.00 -2.58
N ASN A 251 6.72 16.47 -1.45
CA ASN A 251 5.45 15.76 -1.37
C ASN A 251 4.26 16.68 -1.11
N GLY A 252 4.45 18.00 -1.15
CA GLY A 252 3.32 18.92 -0.92
C GLY A 252 2.45 18.47 0.25
N SER A 253 3.04 18.25 1.43
CA SER A 253 2.36 17.93 2.69
C SER A 253 1.60 16.59 2.83
N ASP A 254 1.95 15.55 2.08
CA ASP A 254 1.36 14.23 2.30
C ASP A 254 2.38 13.21 2.82
N SER A 255 2.71 13.29 4.11
CA SER A 255 3.49 12.27 4.83
C SER A 255 2.54 11.35 5.61
N PRO A 256 2.55 10.03 5.39
CA PRO A 256 1.66 9.13 6.11
C PRO A 256 2.34 8.62 7.38
N LEU A 257 2.37 9.33 8.46
CA LEU A 257 2.62 8.81 9.83
C LEU A 257 3.06 9.90 10.83
N GLN A 258 2.49 11.10 10.71
CA GLN A 258 2.42 11.99 11.86
C GLN A 258 0.96 12.43 12.04
N PRO A 259 0.52 12.74 13.27
CA PRO A 259 -0.73 13.46 13.44
C PRO A 259 -0.61 14.71 12.59
N ILE A 260 -1.42 14.85 11.56
CA ILE A 260 -1.39 15.97 10.64
C ILE A 260 -1.82 17.21 11.41
N GLU A 261 -0.88 17.86 12.07
CA GLU A 261 -0.94 19.29 12.30
C GLU A 261 -0.60 19.95 10.96
N SER A 262 -1.57 20.08 10.11
CA SER A 262 -1.50 21.05 9.04
C SER A 262 -2.88 21.35 8.56
N ALA A 263 -3.27 22.57 8.80
CA ALA A 263 -4.28 23.30 8.08
C ALA A 263 -4.07 23.08 6.58
N GLY A 264 -4.72 22.07 6.01
CA GLY A 264 -4.80 21.89 4.58
C GLY A 264 -5.49 23.14 4.01
N SER A 265 -4.80 23.95 3.24
CA SER A 265 -5.44 25.07 2.57
C SER A 265 -6.52 24.53 1.64
N LEU A 266 -7.69 25.17 1.63
CA LEU A 266 -8.76 24.86 0.69
C LEU A 266 -8.20 24.80 -0.74
N LEU A 267 -8.37 23.67 -1.43
CA LEU A 267 -7.94 23.54 -2.81
C LEU A 267 -8.70 24.53 -3.70
N PRO A 268 -8.09 25.06 -4.77
CA PRO A 268 -8.75 25.94 -5.72
C PRO A 268 -10.02 25.31 -6.31
N ALA A 269 -10.98 26.11 -6.75
CA ALA A 269 -12.23 25.65 -7.38
C ALA A 269 -12.01 24.85 -8.70
N GLY A 270 -10.82 24.82 -9.25
CA GLY A 270 -10.40 24.01 -10.41
C GLY A 270 -9.81 22.65 -10.05
N GLY A 271 -10.04 22.10 -8.85
CA GLY A 271 -9.57 20.81 -8.39
C GLY A 271 -10.18 19.61 -9.13
N LYS A 272 -9.90 18.40 -8.62
CA LYS A 272 -10.39 17.14 -9.21
C LYS A 272 -11.91 17.00 -9.00
N GLN A 273 -12.64 16.66 -10.06
CA GLN A 273 -14.06 16.26 -9.95
C GLN A 273 -14.18 15.02 -9.06
N ALA A 274 -15.12 15.06 -8.13
CA ALA A 274 -15.41 13.91 -7.28
C ALA A 274 -16.00 12.78 -8.13
N PRO A 275 -15.51 11.55 -7.97
CA PRO A 275 -16.17 10.37 -8.55
C PRO A 275 -17.58 10.22 -7.98
N ASP A 276 -18.52 9.71 -8.76
CA ASP A 276 -19.86 9.43 -8.28
C ASP A 276 -19.89 8.24 -7.31
N ILE A 277 -20.96 8.13 -6.53
CA ILE A 277 -21.19 7.05 -5.60
C ILE A 277 -21.67 5.82 -6.38
N ALA A 278 -21.08 4.66 -6.14
CA ALA A 278 -21.48 3.41 -6.81
C ALA A 278 -22.92 3.04 -6.45
N THR A 279 -23.70 2.63 -7.46
CA THR A 279 -25.15 2.38 -7.33
C THR A 279 -25.52 1.00 -6.78
N GLY A 280 -24.56 0.09 -6.64
CA GLY A 280 -24.80 -1.31 -6.26
C GLY A 280 -25.00 -1.59 -4.77
N GLY A 281 -24.78 -0.61 -3.90
CA GLY A 281 -24.90 -0.77 -2.45
C GLY A 281 -26.31 -0.52 -1.91
N VAL A 282 -26.60 -1.09 -0.72
CA VAL A 282 -27.83 -0.80 0.02
C VAL A 282 -27.73 0.60 0.64
N TRP A 283 -28.78 1.41 0.46
CA TRP A 283 -28.89 2.76 1.04
C TRP A 283 -29.76 2.75 2.29
N PHE A 284 -29.34 3.54 3.27
CA PHE A 284 -30.03 3.76 4.55
C PHE A 284 -30.26 5.26 4.74
N ASN A 285 -31.36 5.62 5.41
CA ASN A 285 -31.80 6.99 5.70
C ASN A 285 -32.12 7.86 4.47
N SER A 286 -31.96 7.35 3.26
CA SER A 286 -32.30 8.06 2.01
C SER A 286 -32.53 7.07 0.86
N PRO A 287 -33.21 7.50 -0.22
CA PRO A 287 -33.12 6.83 -1.50
C PRO A 287 -31.67 6.91 -2.05
N LEU A 288 -31.40 6.24 -3.16
CA LEU A 288 -30.16 6.35 -3.90
C LEU A 288 -29.88 7.81 -4.28
N LEU A 289 -28.66 8.28 -4.00
CA LEU A 289 -28.19 9.62 -4.33
C LEU A 289 -27.02 9.52 -5.31
N SER A 290 -26.99 10.44 -6.28
CA SER A 290 -25.83 10.67 -7.14
C SER A 290 -25.25 12.08 -6.89
N LEU A 291 -23.96 12.28 -7.10
CA LEU A 291 -23.38 13.63 -7.00
C LEU A 291 -23.92 14.58 -8.06
N ALA A 292 -24.43 14.06 -9.18
CA ALA A 292 -25.08 14.85 -10.22
C ALA A 292 -26.38 15.50 -9.70
N ASP A 293 -27.16 14.78 -8.88
CA ASP A 293 -28.40 15.27 -8.28
C ASP A 293 -28.14 16.25 -7.12
N LEU A 294 -26.93 16.26 -6.61
CA LEU A 294 -26.50 17.12 -5.49
C LEU A 294 -25.78 18.41 -5.93
N LYS A 295 -25.78 18.72 -7.23
CA LYS A 295 -25.22 19.99 -7.72
C LYS A 295 -25.88 21.18 -7.04
N GLY A 296 -25.07 22.18 -6.69
CA GLY A 296 -25.49 23.34 -5.92
C GLY A 296 -25.39 23.15 -4.40
N LYS A 297 -25.18 21.93 -3.91
CA LYS A 297 -24.99 21.61 -2.49
C LYS A 297 -23.53 21.38 -2.14
N VAL A 298 -23.20 21.47 -0.87
CA VAL A 298 -21.91 21.05 -0.32
C VAL A 298 -22.06 19.59 0.10
N VAL A 299 -21.15 18.73 -0.33
CA VAL A 299 -21.22 17.29 -0.03
C VAL A 299 -19.98 16.85 0.74
N ILE A 300 -20.19 16.08 1.81
CA ILE A 300 -19.13 15.32 2.49
C ILE A 300 -19.32 13.86 2.17
N VAL A 301 -18.33 13.22 1.57
CA VAL A 301 -18.26 11.77 1.45
C VAL A 301 -17.33 11.26 2.55
N ASP A 302 -17.89 10.52 3.51
CA ASP A 302 -17.20 9.97 4.68
C ASP A 302 -17.08 8.47 4.55
N PHE A 303 -15.86 7.96 4.38
CA PHE A 303 -15.58 6.52 4.38
C PHE A 303 -15.38 6.04 5.81
N TRP A 304 -16.18 5.08 6.21
CA TRP A 304 -16.19 4.57 7.56
C TRP A 304 -16.55 3.08 7.64
N THR A 305 -16.31 2.47 8.79
CA THR A 305 -16.89 1.18 9.16
C THR A 305 -17.28 1.17 10.63
N TYR A 306 -18.28 0.38 11.01
CA TYR A 306 -18.90 0.52 12.32
C TYR A 306 -18.08 -0.09 13.47
N SER A 307 -17.15 -1.02 13.21
CA SER A 307 -16.26 -1.58 14.23
C SER A 307 -14.95 -0.80 14.42
N CYS A 308 -14.67 0.20 13.60
CA CYS A 308 -13.48 1.03 13.70
C CYS A 308 -13.64 2.10 14.80
N ILE A 309 -12.80 2.09 15.84
CA ILE A 309 -12.86 3.06 16.95
C ILE A 309 -12.65 4.50 16.48
N ASN A 310 -11.71 4.74 15.56
CA ASN A 310 -11.43 6.07 15.03
C ASN A 310 -12.63 6.62 14.25
N CYS A 311 -13.38 5.74 13.54
CA CYS A 311 -14.62 6.11 12.90
C CYS A 311 -15.70 6.47 13.95
N GLN A 312 -15.89 5.63 14.98
CA GLN A 312 -16.89 5.88 16.03
C GLN A 312 -16.65 7.21 16.75
N ARG A 313 -15.39 7.57 17.02
CA ARG A 313 -15.02 8.87 17.62
C ARG A 313 -15.31 10.06 16.71
N THR A 314 -15.42 9.84 15.41
CA THR A 314 -15.74 10.86 14.41
C THR A 314 -17.26 11.12 14.29
N LEU A 315 -18.10 10.11 14.56
CA LEU A 315 -19.56 10.18 14.37
C LEU A 315 -20.25 11.35 15.11
N PRO A 316 -19.88 11.70 16.37
CA PRO A 316 -20.50 12.83 17.06
C PRO A 316 -20.36 14.15 16.26
N TYR A 317 -19.22 14.39 15.62
CA TYR A 317 -18.97 15.59 14.82
C TYR A 317 -19.78 15.59 13.52
N LEU A 318 -19.84 14.47 12.82
CA LEU A 318 -20.66 14.32 11.61
C LEU A 318 -22.16 14.54 11.92
N LYS A 319 -22.65 14.02 13.06
CA LYS A 319 -24.02 14.21 13.53
C LYS A 319 -24.30 15.69 13.81
N ASP A 320 -23.38 16.37 14.50
CA ASP A 320 -23.51 17.79 14.83
C ASP A 320 -23.49 18.66 13.55
N TRP A 321 -22.55 18.43 12.62
CA TRP A 321 -22.50 19.14 11.35
C TRP A 321 -23.75 18.89 10.51
N TRP A 322 -24.25 17.65 10.47
CA TRP A 322 -25.49 17.32 9.79
C TRP A 322 -26.68 18.11 10.37
N GLN A 323 -26.83 18.14 11.67
CA GLN A 323 -27.90 18.88 12.33
C GLN A 323 -27.81 20.39 12.09
N LYS A 324 -26.61 20.95 12.13
CA LYS A 324 -26.37 22.39 11.96
C LYS A 324 -26.59 22.89 10.52
N TYR A 325 -26.17 22.10 9.53
CA TYR A 325 -25.97 22.64 8.17
C TYR A 325 -26.82 21.94 7.08
N LYS A 326 -27.58 20.89 7.38
CA LYS A 326 -28.40 20.18 6.38
C LYS A 326 -29.41 21.10 5.69
N ASP A 327 -30.01 22.01 6.45
CA ASP A 327 -31.02 22.96 5.95
C ASP A 327 -30.37 24.13 5.16
N ASP A 328 -29.07 24.35 5.36
CA ASP A 328 -28.24 25.30 4.62
C ASP A 328 -27.60 24.68 3.36
N GLY A 329 -27.92 23.44 3.04
CA GLY A 329 -27.46 22.76 1.82
C GLY A 329 -26.25 21.84 1.99
N LEU A 330 -25.86 21.45 3.22
CA LEU A 330 -24.91 20.38 3.45
C LEU A 330 -25.59 19.02 3.25
N VAL A 331 -24.91 18.11 2.54
CA VAL A 331 -25.25 16.69 2.48
C VAL A 331 -24.06 15.87 2.97
N ILE A 332 -24.30 14.94 3.88
CA ILE A 332 -23.29 13.96 4.31
C ILE A 332 -23.70 12.60 3.76
N ILE A 333 -22.77 11.92 3.08
CA ILE A 333 -22.94 10.54 2.61
C ILE A 333 -21.89 9.69 3.31
N GLY A 334 -22.33 8.86 4.27
CA GLY A 334 -21.48 7.86 4.89
C GLY A 334 -21.33 6.65 3.97
N VAL A 335 -20.15 6.45 3.43
CA VAL A 335 -19.83 5.27 2.61
C VAL A 335 -19.24 4.21 3.53
N HIS A 336 -20.05 3.22 3.87
CA HIS A 336 -19.63 2.11 4.71
C HIS A 336 -18.86 1.10 3.87
N ALA A 337 -17.54 1.08 4.02
CA ALA A 337 -16.62 0.12 3.39
C ALA A 337 -16.18 -0.90 4.46
N PRO A 338 -16.55 -2.19 4.34
CA PRO A 338 -16.34 -3.18 5.39
C PRO A 338 -14.86 -3.53 5.57
N GLU A 339 -14.37 -3.57 6.80
CA GLU A 339 -13.04 -4.08 7.12
C GLU A 339 -13.04 -5.59 7.29
N PHE A 340 -14.14 -6.14 7.85
CA PHE A 340 -14.34 -7.57 8.10
C PHE A 340 -15.57 -8.10 7.39
N GLU A 341 -15.62 -9.42 7.16
CA GLU A 341 -16.71 -10.06 6.41
C GLU A 341 -18.09 -9.84 7.04
N PHE A 342 -18.18 -9.86 8.38
CA PHE A 342 -19.45 -9.64 9.10
C PHE A 342 -20.04 -8.24 8.91
N GLU A 343 -19.20 -7.25 8.58
CA GLU A 343 -19.63 -5.88 8.33
C GLU A 343 -20.37 -5.69 7.00
N LYS A 344 -20.27 -6.67 6.10
CA LYS A 344 -21.04 -6.68 4.83
C LYS A 344 -22.54 -6.91 5.05
N SER A 345 -22.93 -7.35 6.24
CA SER A 345 -24.34 -7.58 6.59
C SER A 345 -25.12 -6.27 6.68
N ALA A 346 -26.13 -6.10 5.81
CA ALA A 346 -27.02 -4.94 5.84
C ALA A 346 -27.79 -4.85 7.17
N THR A 347 -28.10 -5.98 7.80
CA THR A 347 -28.78 -6.04 9.10
C THR A 347 -27.86 -5.53 10.22
N ASN A 348 -26.60 -5.93 10.23
CA ASN A 348 -25.62 -5.47 11.22
C ASN A 348 -25.36 -3.96 11.06
N LEU A 349 -25.22 -3.49 9.83
CA LEU A 349 -25.04 -2.07 9.56
C LEU A 349 -26.30 -1.26 9.97
N GLN A 350 -27.51 -1.73 9.66
CA GLN A 350 -28.74 -1.06 10.10
C GLN A 350 -28.82 -0.96 11.63
N LYS A 351 -28.43 -2.02 12.33
CA LYS A 351 -28.36 -2.02 13.78
C LYS A 351 -27.36 -0.97 14.28
N ALA A 352 -26.15 -0.96 13.73
CA ALA A 352 -25.12 0.03 14.08
C ALA A 352 -25.57 1.48 13.80
N ILE A 353 -26.23 1.75 12.66
CA ILE A 353 -26.82 3.05 12.32
C ILE A 353 -27.81 3.49 13.41
N THR A 354 -28.65 2.57 13.86
CA THR A 354 -29.66 2.83 14.92
C THR A 354 -28.98 3.07 16.26
N ASP A 355 -28.05 2.22 16.66
CA ASP A 355 -27.33 2.31 17.94
C ASP A 355 -26.50 3.60 18.05
N PHE A 356 -25.88 4.05 16.95
CA PHE A 356 -25.13 5.31 16.90
C PHE A 356 -26.03 6.55 16.67
N GLY A 357 -27.32 6.35 16.36
CA GLY A 357 -28.27 7.43 16.08
C GLY A 357 -27.90 8.26 14.85
N LEU A 358 -27.47 7.61 13.76
CA LEU A 358 -27.10 8.26 12.50
C LEU A 358 -28.36 8.52 11.67
N THR A 359 -28.52 9.76 11.19
CA THR A 359 -29.70 10.20 10.43
C THR A 359 -29.38 10.74 9.04
N TYR A 360 -28.12 10.91 8.72
CA TYR A 360 -27.67 11.28 7.37
C TYR A 360 -27.63 10.05 6.43
N PRO A 361 -27.65 10.26 5.11
CA PRO A 361 -27.52 9.21 4.10
C PRO A 361 -26.32 8.31 4.31
N ILE A 362 -26.54 7.00 4.24
CA ILE A 362 -25.47 5.98 4.35
C ILE A 362 -25.65 4.98 3.23
N VAL A 363 -24.55 4.55 2.62
CA VAL A 363 -24.51 3.52 1.57
C VAL A 363 -23.46 2.47 1.88
N GLN A 364 -23.76 1.19 1.58
CA GLN A 364 -22.78 0.11 1.63
C GLN A 364 -21.89 0.13 0.38
N ASP A 365 -20.60 -0.04 0.58
CA ASP A 365 -19.60 -0.24 -0.49
C ASP A 365 -18.86 -1.58 -0.29
N ASN A 366 -19.62 -2.68 -0.20
CA ASN A 366 -19.12 -4.03 0.12
C ASN A 366 -18.05 -4.53 -0.86
N ASP A 367 -18.08 -4.04 -2.09
CA ASP A 367 -17.12 -4.38 -3.15
C ASP A 367 -16.02 -3.32 -3.32
N PHE A 368 -15.94 -2.31 -2.45
CA PHE A 368 -14.96 -1.22 -2.49
C PHE A 368 -14.95 -0.45 -3.83
N VAL A 369 -16.07 -0.32 -4.50
CA VAL A 369 -16.17 0.36 -5.81
C VAL A 369 -16.00 1.86 -5.64
N THR A 370 -16.77 2.48 -4.73
CA THR A 370 -16.66 3.90 -4.40
C THR A 370 -15.30 4.19 -3.75
N TRP A 371 -14.87 3.34 -2.82
CA TRP A 371 -13.56 3.41 -2.17
C TRP A 371 -12.41 3.54 -3.18
N ARG A 372 -12.38 2.63 -4.17
CA ARG A 372 -11.34 2.65 -5.22
C ARG A 372 -11.45 3.85 -6.14
N ALA A 373 -12.68 4.29 -6.47
CA ALA A 373 -12.90 5.46 -7.32
C ALA A 373 -12.32 6.73 -6.71
N TYR A 374 -12.45 6.88 -5.38
CA TYR A 374 -11.85 7.98 -4.62
C TYR A 374 -10.35 7.80 -4.37
N GLY A 375 -9.78 6.62 -4.66
CA GLY A 375 -8.39 6.27 -4.30
C GLY A 375 -8.18 6.20 -2.80
N ASN A 376 -9.25 5.94 -2.03
CA ASN A 376 -9.19 5.92 -0.58
C ASN A 376 -8.34 4.75 -0.04
N ARG A 377 -7.74 4.93 1.14
CA ARG A 377 -6.84 3.95 1.78
C ARG A 377 -7.02 3.87 3.30
N TYR A 378 -7.84 4.72 3.89
CA TYR A 378 -7.93 4.91 5.35
C TYR A 378 -9.37 4.93 5.85
N TRP A 379 -9.57 4.48 7.08
CA TRP A 379 -10.76 4.69 7.89
C TRP A 379 -10.41 5.51 9.13
N PRO A 380 -11.17 6.57 9.47
CA PRO A 380 -12.11 7.29 8.61
C PRO A 380 -11.40 8.15 7.57
N ALA A 381 -12.11 8.50 6.48
CA ALA A 381 -11.60 9.44 5.49
C ALA A 381 -12.74 10.32 4.96
N LYS A 382 -12.53 11.63 4.94
CA LYS A 382 -13.55 12.63 4.54
C LYS A 382 -13.11 13.41 3.32
N TYR A 383 -14.01 13.50 2.34
CA TYR A 383 -13.82 14.28 1.12
C TYR A 383 -14.88 15.37 1.08
N PHE A 384 -14.47 16.64 1.07
CA PHE A 384 -15.34 17.82 1.07
C PHE A 384 -15.47 18.34 -0.35
N ILE A 385 -16.69 18.34 -0.85
CA ILE A 385 -17.02 18.59 -2.26
C ILE A 385 -17.87 19.85 -2.34
N ASP A 386 -17.52 20.76 -3.25
CA ASP A 386 -18.22 22.01 -3.45
C ASP A 386 -19.49 21.87 -4.32
N LYS A 387 -20.24 22.94 -4.46
CA LYS A 387 -21.47 23.02 -5.26
C LYS A 387 -21.34 22.61 -6.73
N ASN A 388 -20.12 22.55 -7.27
CA ASN A 388 -19.82 22.15 -8.64
C ASN A 388 -19.41 20.66 -8.75
N GLY A 389 -19.35 19.96 -7.63
CA GLY A 389 -18.89 18.56 -7.56
C GLY A 389 -17.37 18.40 -7.52
N VAL A 390 -16.62 19.44 -7.15
CA VAL A 390 -15.16 19.44 -7.07
C VAL A 390 -14.70 19.16 -5.65
N ILE A 391 -13.75 18.24 -5.46
CA ILE A 391 -13.11 18.00 -4.16
C ILE A 391 -12.25 19.21 -3.79
N ARG A 392 -12.59 19.84 -2.66
CA ARG A 392 -11.93 21.08 -2.18
C ARG A 392 -11.06 20.87 -0.94
N TYR A 393 -11.31 19.81 -0.20
CA TYR A 393 -10.56 19.44 0.99
C TYR A 393 -10.68 17.95 1.26
N THR A 394 -9.65 17.35 1.84
CA THR A 394 -9.65 15.95 2.29
C THR A 394 -9.06 15.88 3.69
N HIS A 395 -9.64 15.01 4.52
CA HIS A 395 -9.11 14.71 5.83
C HIS A 395 -9.08 13.20 6.06
N PHE A 396 -7.93 12.66 6.44
CA PHE A 396 -7.73 11.25 6.72
C PHE A 396 -7.49 11.03 8.21
N GLY A 397 -8.15 10.01 8.76
CA GLY A 397 -8.11 9.73 10.19
C GLY A 397 -9.10 10.58 11.00
N GLU A 398 -8.93 10.54 12.32
CA GLU A 398 -9.66 11.37 13.28
C GLU A 398 -8.95 12.71 13.53
N GLY A 399 -9.65 13.67 14.14
CA GLY A 399 -9.10 14.99 14.47
C GLY A 399 -9.43 16.09 13.45
N ALA A 400 -8.76 17.25 13.55
CA ALA A 400 -8.95 18.45 12.73
C ALA A 400 -10.43 18.86 12.54
N TYR A 401 -11.26 18.66 13.55
CA TYR A 401 -12.72 18.89 13.45
C TYR A 401 -13.08 20.37 13.30
N ASP A 402 -12.39 21.27 14.02
CA ASP A 402 -12.59 22.71 13.90
C ASP A 402 -12.22 23.22 12.51
N GLU A 403 -11.18 22.67 11.91
CA GLU A 403 -10.74 22.99 10.56
C GLU A 403 -11.74 22.46 9.53
N SER A 404 -12.15 21.21 9.66
CA SER A 404 -13.17 20.59 8.81
C SER A 404 -14.48 21.38 8.82
N GLU A 405 -14.93 21.84 10.00
CA GLU A 405 -16.13 22.66 10.12
C GLU A 405 -15.97 24.05 9.45
N LYS A 406 -14.79 24.67 9.57
CA LYS A 406 -14.49 25.92 8.85
C LYS A 406 -14.53 25.73 7.33
N VAL A 407 -14.09 24.58 6.83
CA VAL A 407 -14.19 24.22 5.41
C VAL A 407 -15.67 24.13 5.00
N ILE A 408 -16.51 23.42 5.76
CA ILE A 408 -17.96 23.35 5.52
C ILE A 408 -18.55 24.76 5.43
N GLN A 409 -18.29 25.60 6.43
CA GLN A 409 -18.80 26.97 6.48
C GLN A 409 -18.35 27.81 5.28
N THR A 410 -17.10 27.61 4.83
CA THR A 410 -16.56 28.32 3.66
C THR A 410 -17.25 27.88 2.38
N LEU A 411 -17.38 26.56 2.17
CA LEU A 411 -18.06 26.02 0.99
C LEU A 411 -19.55 26.41 0.94
N LEU A 412 -20.24 26.42 2.08
CA LEU A 412 -21.63 26.89 2.18
C LEU A 412 -21.75 28.37 1.85
N LYS A 413 -20.82 29.23 2.27
CA LYS A 413 -20.80 30.64 1.85
C LYS A 413 -20.64 30.78 0.34
N GLU A 414 -19.88 29.95 -0.31
CA GLU A 414 -19.71 29.91 -1.77
C GLU A 414 -21.04 29.56 -2.50
N THR A 415 -21.99 28.86 -1.86
CA THR A 415 -23.32 28.60 -2.43
C THR A 415 -24.24 29.80 -2.34
N GLY A 416 -23.91 30.84 -1.57
CA GLY A 416 -24.69 32.04 -1.36
C GLY A 416 -25.46 32.10 -0.03
N VAL A 417 -25.28 31.15 0.85
CA VAL A 417 -25.87 31.15 2.20
C VAL A 417 -25.23 32.28 3.02
N LYS A 418 -26.06 33.19 3.54
CA LYS A 418 -25.58 34.40 4.24
C LYS A 418 -25.42 34.25 5.74
N ASN A 419 -26.24 33.44 6.40
CA ASN A 419 -26.32 33.34 7.86
C ASN A 419 -25.79 32.02 8.36
N ILE A 420 -24.54 31.73 8.10
CA ILE A 420 -23.88 30.51 8.63
C ILE A 420 -23.40 30.84 10.05
N PRO A 421 -23.73 29.99 11.06
CA PRO A 421 -23.20 30.15 12.40
C PRO A 421 -21.68 30.27 12.39
N ALA A 422 -21.14 31.31 13.00
CA ALA A 422 -19.70 31.49 13.10
C ALA A 422 -19.19 30.77 14.37
N GLY A 423 -18.05 30.09 14.23
CA GLY A 423 -17.38 29.40 15.33
C GLY A 423 -17.58 27.91 15.30
N THR A 424 -16.65 27.24 15.93
CA THR A 424 -16.60 25.78 16.10
C THR A 424 -16.61 25.49 17.59
N ASN A 425 -17.44 24.56 18.02
CA ASN A 425 -17.51 24.13 19.44
C ASN A 425 -17.44 22.61 19.50
N ASN A 426 -16.38 22.09 18.92
CA ASN A 426 -16.18 20.65 18.87
C ASN A 426 -15.49 20.16 20.17
N PRO A 427 -15.96 19.07 20.79
CA PRO A 427 -15.26 18.45 21.91
C PRO A 427 -13.85 18.01 21.49
N LYS A 428 -12.87 18.22 22.36
CA LYS A 428 -11.49 17.77 22.11
C LYS A 428 -11.33 16.38 22.74
N TYR A 429 -11.04 15.40 21.90
CA TYR A 429 -10.64 14.06 22.34
C TYR A 429 -9.11 13.99 22.45
N GLN A 430 -8.62 13.42 23.56
CA GLN A 430 -7.22 13.06 23.69
C GLN A 430 -7.12 11.54 23.62
N VAL A 431 -6.48 11.05 22.60
CA VAL A 431 -6.16 9.63 22.42
C VAL A 431 -4.74 9.40 22.91
N TYR A 432 -4.53 8.39 23.75
CA TYR A 432 -3.22 7.95 24.13
C TYR A 432 -3.08 6.46 23.85
N ALA A 433 -2.42 6.14 22.75
CA ALA A 433 -2.14 4.77 22.35
C ALA A 433 -0.74 4.69 21.71
N ASN A 434 0.18 4.02 22.40
CA ASN A 434 1.51 3.69 21.84
C ASN A 434 1.53 2.28 21.24
N THR A 435 0.54 1.45 21.58
CA THR A 435 0.37 0.13 20.95
C THR A 435 -0.34 0.30 19.62
N PRO A 436 0.23 -0.19 18.52
CA PRO A 436 -0.41 -0.16 17.22
C PRO A 436 -1.62 -1.08 17.17
N GLU A 437 -2.55 -0.81 16.26
CA GLU A 437 -3.65 -1.71 15.96
C GLU A 437 -3.13 -3.12 15.67
N THR A 438 -3.73 -4.14 16.29
CA THR A 438 -3.19 -5.49 16.35
C THR A 438 -4.20 -6.51 15.86
N TYR A 439 -3.97 -7.05 14.67
CA TYR A 439 -4.84 -8.04 14.02
C TYR A 439 -4.51 -9.46 14.46
N LEU A 440 -5.54 -10.28 14.69
CA LEU A 440 -5.42 -11.63 15.21
C LEU A 440 -5.55 -12.72 14.13
N GLY A 441 -6.09 -12.37 12.96
CA GLY A 441 -6.19 -13.26 11.80
C GLY A 441 -4.92 -13.29 10.95
N TYR A 442 -4.61 -14.42 10.31
CA TYR A 442 -3.33 -14.61 9.61
C TYR A 442 -3.16 -13.77 8.34
N ASN A 443 -4.24 -13.17 7.78
CA ASN A 443 -4.12 -12.30 6.60
C ASN A 443 -3.40 -10.98 6.89
N ARG A 444 -3.50 -10.50 8.14
CA ARG A 444 -2.93 -9.23 8.61
C ARG A 444 -2.17 -9.41 9.93
N LEU A 445 -1.70 -10.61 10.22
CA LEU A 445 -1.07 -10.94 11.48
C LEU A 445 0.26 -10.21 11.63
N GLU A 446 0.32 -9.33 12.61
CA GLU A 446 1.51 -8.63 13.07
C GLU A 446 1.58 -8.73 14.60
N TYR A 447 2.74 -8.47 15.18
CA TYR A 447 2.93 -8.42 16.65
C TYR A 447 2.59 -9.72 17.39
N PHE A 448 2.56 -10.87 16.71
CA PHE A 448 2.40 -12.19 17.31
C PHE A 448 3.72 -12.69 17.90
N SER A 449 3.71 -13.09 19.20
CA SER A 449 4.93 -13.42 19.94
C SER A 449 4.99 -14.84 20.52
N SER A 450 3.94 -15.67 20.34
CA SER A 450 4.05 -17.08 20.72
C SER A 450 5.18 -17.77 19.94
N PRO A 451 5.93 -18.71 20.56
CA PRO A 451 7.06 -19.38 19.91
C PRO A 451 6.67 -20.22 18.69
N GLU A 452 5.44 -20.70 18.66
CA GLU A 452 4.94 -21.58 17.61
C GLU A 452 4.56 -20.77 16.37
N LYS A 453 4.76 -21.36 15.19
CA LYS A 453 4.26 -20.77 13.93
C LYS A 453 2.75 -20.97 13.81
N ILE A 454 2.07 -19.98 13.26
CA ILE A 454 0.64 -20.07 12.99
C ILE A 454 0.35 -21.24 12.05
N ALA A 455 -0.53 -22.13 12.50
CA ALA A 455 -1.12 -23.20 11.70
C ALA A 455 -2.49 -22.76 11.18
N ALA A 456 -2.52 -22.24 9.94
CA ALA A 456 -3.73 -21.70 9.35
C ALA A 456 -4.88 -22.71 9.31
N ASP A 457 -6.07 -22.32 9.75
CA ASP A 457 -7.33 -23.05 9.66
C ASP A 457 -7.38 -24.39 10.42
N LYS A 458 -6.42 -24.64 11.33
CA LYS A 458 -6.31 -25.88 12.10
C LYS A 458 -6.23 -25.59 13.58
N VAL A 459 -6.76 -26.48 14.40
CA VAL A 459 -6.53 -26.47 15.85
C VAL A 459 -5.04 -26.70 16.09
N SER A 460 -4.41 -25.79 16.79
CA SER A 460 -3.00 -25.88 17.18
C SER A 460 -2.79 -25.33 18.57
N THR A 461 -1.83 -25.91 19.29
CA THR A 461 -1.48 -25.49 20.64
C THR A 461 -0.39 -24.42 20.57
N TYR A 462 -0.59 -23.36 21.30
CA TYR A 462 0.34 -22.23 21.42
C TYR A 462 0.72 -22.04 22.88
N SER A 463 1.86 -21.38 23.10
CA SER A 463 2.37 -21.08 24.43
C SER A 463 2.88 -19.63 24.53
N ILE A 464 3.04 -19.18 25.79
CA ILE A 464 3.55 -17.85 26.08
C ILE A 464 5.07 -17.82 25.87
N PRO A 465 5.66 -16.79 25.22
CA PRO A 465 7.10 -16.66 25.08
C PRO A 465 7.77 -16.41 26.46
N GLN A 466 8.98 -16.90 26.66
CA GLN A 466 9.75 -16.65 27.88
C GLN A 466 10.00 -15.14 28.10
N ASN A 467 10.33 -14.42 27.04
CA ASN A 467 10.40 -12.95 27.04
C ASN A 467 9.22 -12.43 26.21
N PHE A 468 8.31 -11.73 26.87
CA PHE A 468 7.12 -11.19 26.22
C PHE A 468 7.38 -9.74 25.79
N PRO A 469 7.58 -9.45 24.50
CA PRO A 469 7.88 -8.10 24.02
C PRO A 469 6.73 -7.13 24.26
N PHE A 470 7.03 -5.84 24.33
CA PHE A 470 6.01 -4.79 24.36
C PHE A 470 5.28 -4.69 23.02
N ASN A 471 4.02 -4.26 23.09
CA ASN A 471 3.15 -4.06 21.92
C ASN A 471 2.97 -5.35 21.11
N THR A 472 2.93 -6.50 21.78
CA THR A 472 2.69 -7.81 21.16
C THR A 472 1.63 -8.59 21.90
N PHE A 473 1.09 -9.61 21.23
CA PHE A 473 0.18 -10.57 21.84
C PHE A 473 0.69 -12.00 21.70
N ALA A 474 0.25 -12.87 22.61
CA ALA A 474 0.51 -14.30 22.58
C ALA A 474 -0.76 -15.08 22.82
N LEU A 475 -0.86 -16.24 22.18
CA LEU A 475 -1.89 -17.23 22.42
C LEU A 475 -1.36 -18.30 23.36
N ASP A 476 -2.22 -18.85 24.22
CA ASP A 476 -1.91 -19.96 25.13
C ASP A 476 -3.05 -20.97 25.06
N GLY A 477 -2.71 -22.27 25.00
CA GLY A 477 -3.67 -23.34 24.80
C GLY A 477 -4.01 -23.59 23.33
N ASN A 478 -5.20 -24.10 23.06
CA ASN A 478 -5.62 -24.55 21.74
C ASN A 478 -6.41 -23.46 20.99
N TRP A 479 -5.98 -23.14 19.78
CA TRP A 479 -6.58 -22.10 18.95
C TRP A 479 -6.75 -22.53 17.50
N ILE A 480 -7.74 -21.96 16.81
CA ILE A 480 -7.85 -21.98 15.36
C ILE A 480 -7.63 -20.54 14.89
N VAL A 481 -6.56 -20.27 14.15
CA VAL A 481 -6.34 -18.96 13.54
C VAL A 481 -6.80 -19.02 12.08
N LYS A 482 -7.76 -18.14 11.75
CA LYS A 482 -8.39 -17.98 10.45
C LYS A 482 -7.81 -16.76 9.72
N GLY A 483 -8.24 -16.52 8.48
CA GLY A 483 -7.81 -15.36 7.68
C GLY A 483 -8.00 -14.03 8.40
N GLU A 484 -9.18 -13.80 8.97
CA GLU A 484 -9.54 -12.53 9.60
C GLU A 484 -9.54 -12.56 11.13
N TYR A 485 -9.63 -13.71 11.77
CA TYR A 485 -9.80 -13.83 13.23
C TYR A 485 -9.09 -15.02 13.84
N ALA A 486 -8.89 -14.95 15.15
CA ALA A 486 -8.50 -16.09 15.99
C ALA A 486 -9.70 -16.59 16.80
N ASN A 487 -9.84 -17.93 16.89
CA ASN A 487 -10.93 -18.59 17.60
C ASN A 487 -10.34 -19.50 18.71
N PRO A 488 -10.63 -19.21 19.98
CA PRO A 488 -10.14 -20.00 21.10
C PRO A 488 -10.83 -21.36 21.18
N GLN A 489 -10.19 -22.33 21.81
CA GLN A 489 -10.85 -23.50 22.35
C GLN A 489 -11.06 -23.30 23.87
N THR A 490 -11.94 -24.09 24.45
CA THR A 490 -12.27 -23.99 25.89
C THR A 490 -11.01 -24.00 26.77
N GLY A 491 -10.90 -23.04 27.67
CA GLY A 491 -9.77 -22.88 28.60
C GLY A 491 -8.55 -22.21 28.02
N SER A 492 -8.56 -21.83 26.74
CA SER A 492 -7.47 -21.08 26.11
C SER A 492 -7.39 -19.65 26.65
N LYS A 493 -6.20 -19.06 26.55
CA LYS A 493 -5.95 -17.67 26.98
C LYS A 493 -5.26 -16.87 25.88
N LEU A 494 -5.53 -15.56 25.87
CA LEU A 494 -4.82 -14.57 25.08
C LEU A 494 -4.16 -13.58 26.04
N TYR A 495 -2.92 -13.28 25.78
CA TYR A 495 -2.14 -12.27 26.51
C TYR A 495 -1.79 -11.13 25.57
N LEU A 496 -2.00 -9.90 26.02
CA LEU A 496 -1.65 -8.68 25.27
C LEU A 496 -0.80 -7.76 26.16
N ASN A 497 0.42 -7.47 25.75
CA ASN A 497 1.31 -6.53 26.40
C ASN A 497 1.20 -5.18 25.70
N PHE A 498 0.50 -4.21 26.29
CA PHE A 498 0.11 -2.97 25.64
C PHE A 498 0.55 -1.72 26.42
N ASP A 499 0.56 -0.57 25.72
CA ASP A 499 0.78 0.77 26.28
C ASP A 499 -0.29 1.71 25.71
N ALA A 500 -1.38 1.90 26.45
CA ALA A 500 -2.52 2.72 26.07
C ALA A 500 -3.34 3.10 27.32
N LYS A 501 -4.33 3.97 27.16
CA LYS A 501 -5.33 4.26 28.20
C LYS A 501 -6.55 3.35 28.07
N GLU A 502 -7.00 3.13 26.85
CA GLU A 502 -8.20 2.33 26.57
C GLU A 502 -7.85 1.15 25.64
N VAL A 503 -8.45 0.00 25.87
CA VAL A 503 -8.29 -1.19 25.03
C VAL A 503 -9.66 -1.63 24.52
N TYR A 504 -9.74 -1.79 23.23
CA TYR A 504 -10.90 -2.28 22.51
C TYR A 504 -10.55 -3.55 21.74
N LEU A 505 -11.54 -4.40 21.52
CA LEU A 505 -11.40 -5.60 20.69
C LEU A 505 -12.63 -5.79 19.81
N VAL A 506 -12.42 -5.95 18.52
CA VAL A 506 -13.48 -6.34 17.60
C VAL A 506 -13.72 -7.83 17.75
N MET A 507 -14.95 -8.20 18.10
CA MET A 507 -15.35 -9.59 18.32
C MET A 507 -16.71 -9.90 17.69
N SER A 508 -16.91 -11.19 17.41
CA SER A 508 -18.16 -11.76 16.93
C SER A 508 -18.41 -13.10 17.63
N PRO A 509 -19.65 -13.44 18.01
CA PRO A 509 -19.97 -14.77 18.45
C PRO A 509 -20.25 -15.67 17.24
N SER A 510 -19.65 -16.85 17.17
CA SER A 510 -19.95 -17.84 16.11
C SER A 510 -21.37 -18.41 16.23
N SER A 511 -21.93 -18.40 17.42
CA SER A 511 -23.32 -18.78 17.74
C SER A 511 -23.69 -18.35 19.15
N GLY A 512 -24.92 -17.85 19.36
CA GLY A 512 -25.41 -17.43 20.66
C GLY A 512 -24.55 -16.35 21.30
N THR A 513 -24.10 -16.55 22.53
CA THR A 513 -23.20 -15.64 23.25
C THR A 513 -21.96 -16.38 23.73
N ALA A 514 -20.82 -15.70 23.80
CA ALA A 514 -19.58 -16.21 24.38
C ALA A 514 -19.22 -15.42 25.64
N THR A 515 -18.62 -16.10 26.63
CA THR A 515 -18.18 -15.48 27.89
C THR A 515 -16.65 -15.50 27.97
N ILE A 516 -16.07 -14.33 28.28
CA ILE A 516 -14.63 -14.14 28.40
C ILE A 516 -14.35 -13.53 29.79
N LYS A 517 -13.37 -14.08 30.50
CA LYS A 517 -12.82 -13.48 31.71
C LYS A 517 -11.62 -12.61 31.37
N ALA A 518 -11.61 -11.39 31.89
CA ALA A 518 -10.55 -10.41 31.64
C ALA A 518 -9.87 -10.02 32.96
N THR A 519 -8.53 -10.03 32.95
CA THR A 519 -7.72 -9.50 34.04
C THR A 519 -6.64 -8.60 33.47
N ILE A 520 -6.22 -7.58 34.25
CA ILE A 520 -5.10 -6.71 33.95
C ILE A 520 -4.07 -6.84 35.07
N ASP A 521 -2.80 -7.13 34.74
CA ASP A 521 -1.73 -7.41 35.70
C ASP A 521 -2.14 -8.43 36.76
N ALA A 522 -2.83 -9.50 36.32
CA ALA A 522 -3.41 -10.55 37.16
C ALA A 522 -4.48 -10.06 38.18
N LYS A 523 -5.05 -8.87 37.97
CA LYS A 523 -6.12 -8.31 38.82
C LYS A 523 -7.38 -8.07 38.01
N VAL A 524 -8.54 -8.20 38.66
CA VAL A 524 -9.84 -7.81 38.11
C VAL A 524 -10.05 -6.33 38.41
N ALA A 525 -9.67 -5.46 37.46
CA ALA A 525 -9.69 -4.01 37.63
C ALA A 525 -9.82 -3.27 36.27
N TYR A 526 -10.12 -1.97 36.33
CA TYR A 526 -10.10 -1.04 35.18
C TYR A 526 -11.06 -1.45 34.04
N PHE A 527 -12.32 -1.64 34.38
CA PHE A 527 -13.35 -2.11 33.46
C PHE A 527 -13.68 -1.08 32.38
N GLY A 528 -13.65 -1.48 31.13
CA GLY A 528 -14.31 -0.78 30.04
C GLY A 528 -15.84 -0.99 30.11
N GLN A 529 -16.56 -0.31 29.24
CA GLN A 529 -18.03 -0.35 29.21
C GLN A 529 -18.59 -1.76 29.03
N ASP A 530 -17.91 -2.64 28.30
CA ASP A 530 -18.34 -4.00 27.99
C ASP A 530 -17.73 -5.05 28.93
N ASN A 531 -16.99 -4.63 29.94
CA ASN A 531 -16.36 -5.49 30.93
C ASN A 531 -17.02 -5.28 32.32
N VAL A 532 -17.89 -6.18 32.72
CA VAL A 532 -18.57 -6.10 34.00
C VAL A 532 -17.89 -7.02 35.01
N ASN A 533 -17.17 -6.44 35.98
CA ASN A 533 -16.46 -7.16 37.03
C ASN A 533 -15.51 -8.27 36.52
N GLY A 534 -14.80 -7.99 35.40
CA GLY A 534 -13.88 -8.95 34.79
C GLY A 534 -14.57 -9.96 33.87
N VAL A 535 -15.83 -9.79 33.55
CA VAL A 535 -16.58 -10.65 32.62
C VAL A 535 -17.04 -9.84 31.42
N ILE A 536 -16.76 -10.33 30.24
CA ILE A 536 -17.17 -9.77 28.95
C ILE A 536 -18.10 -10.78 28.29
N VAL A 537 -19.29 -10.30 27.88
CA VAL A 537 -20.25 -11.10 27.10
C VAL A 537 -20.21 -10.65 25.65
N VAL A 538 -19.81 -11.55 24.76
CA VAL A 538 -19.80 -11.31 23.31
C VAL A 538 -21.15 -11.77 22.77
N ASP A 539 -21.98 -10.82 22.40
CA ASP A 539 -23.40 -11.02 22.03
C ASP A 539 -23.73 -10.53 20.60
N ALA A 540 -22.81 -9.80 19.97
CA ALA A 540 -22.99 -9.21 18.65
C ALA A 540 -21.67 -9.01 17.93
N ASP A 541 -21.75 -8.78 16.62
CA ASP A 541 -20.61 -8.46 15.72
C ASP A 541 -20.28 -6.96 15.87
N ARG A 542 -19.36 -6.60 16.76
CA ARG A 542 -19.05 -5.20 17.07
C ARG A 542 -17.72 -5.01 17.78
N LEU A 543 -17.36 -3.75 17.98
CA LEU A 543 -16.27 -3.33 18.86
C LEU A 543 -16.73 -3.38 20.33
N TYR A 544 -15.89 -3.94 21.19
CA TYR A 544 -16.08 -4.02 22.64
C TYR A 544 -15.00 -3.22 23.36
N LYS A 545 -15.39 -2.33 24.28
CA LYS A 545 -14.47 -1.62 25.16
C LYS A 545 -14.15 -2.48 26.39
N LEU A 546 -12.96 -3.08 26.42
CA LEU A 546 -12.56 -4.04 27.46
C LEU A 546 -11.98 -3.36 28.69
N ILE A 547 -11.13 -2.35 28.49
CA ILE A 547 -10.35 -1.68 29.53
C ILE A 547 -10.49 -0.16 29.39
N ASP A 548 -10.55 0.53 30.53
CA ASP A 548 -10.48 1.98 30.66
C ASP A 548 -9.61 2.31 31.89
N LEU A 549 -8.36 2.68 31.64
CA LEU A 549 -7.41 2.99 32.70
C LEU A 549 -7.62 4.42 33.21
N PRO A 550 -7.36 4.70 34.49
CA PRO A 550 -7.39 6.07 35.03
C PRO A 550 -6.32 6.97 34.41
N SER A 551 -5.19 6.39 34.01
CA SER A 551 -4.09 7.05 33.30
C SER A 551 -3.46 6.10 32.29
N PRO A 552 -2.90 6.62 31.19
CA PRO A 552 -2.18 5.79 30.21
C PRO A 552 -1.02 5.04 30.85
N GLY A 553 -0.72 3.85 30.38
CA GLY A 553 0.39 3.07 30.89
C GLY A 553 0.55 1.71 30.21
N ARG A 554 1.63 1.04 30.66
CA ARG A 554 2.00 -0.30 30.19
C ARG A 554 1.40 -1.35 31.10
N HIS A 555 0.65 -2.26 30.53
CA HIS A 555 -0.06 -3.30 31.27
C HIS A 555 -0.11 -4.61 30.48
N MET A 556 -0.40 -5.70 31.20
CA MET A 556 -0.66 -7.02 30.63
C MET A 556 -2.16 -7.32 30.76
N LEU A 557 -2.87 -7.36 29.62
CA LEU A 557 -4.24 -7.88 29.57
C LEU A 557 -4.20 -9.39 29.36
N THR A 558 -4.98 -10.12 30.15
CA THR A 558 -5.21 -11.55 29.96
C THR A 558 -6.70 -11.78 29.74
N LEU A 559 -7.03 -12.45 28.63
CA LEU A 559 -8.38 -12.92 28.31
C LEU A 559 -8.41 -14.44 28.43
N GLU A 560 -9.32 -14.99 29.23
CA GLU A 560 -9.54 -16.43 29.40
C GLU A 560 -10.92 -16.80 28.85
N PHE A 561 -10.97 -17.82 27.99
CA PHE A 561 -12.15 -18.21 27.23
C PHE A 561 -12.80 -19.44 27.82
N GLU A 562 -14.06 -19.31 28.24
CA GLU A 562 -14.82 -20.42 28.81
C GLU A 562 -15.34 -21.39 27.74
N ASP A 563 -15.45 -20.94 26.51
CA ASP A 563 -15.91 -21.71 25.34
C ASP A 563 -15.24 -21.29 24.03
N SER A 564 -15.58 -21.97 22.94
CA SER A 564 -15.00 -21.75 21.61
C SER A 564 -15.84 -20.83 20.70
N ARG A 565 -16.80 -20.10 21.24
CA ARG A 565 -17.75 -19.34 20.41
C ARG A 565 -17.26 -17.95 20.04
N ALA A 566 -16.28 -17.39 20.76
CA ALA A 566 -15.73 -16.08 20.44
C ALA A 566 -14.83 -16.13 19.19
N GLN A 567 -15.01 -15.17 18.29
CA GLN A 567 -14.13 -14.88 17.17
C GLN A 567 -13.51 -13.50 17.44
N LEU A 568 -12.19 -13.43 17.46
CA LEU A 568 -11.42 -12.23 17.81
C LEU A 568 -10.70 -11.70 16.57
N PHE A 569 -10.98 -10.48 16.16
CA PHE A 569 -10.49 -9.90 14.91
C PHE A 569 -9.30 -8.96 15.10
N ALA A 570 -9.48 -7.85 15.81
CA ALA A 570 -8.43 -6.87 16.00
C ALA A 570 -8.57 -6.11 17.32
N PHE A 571 -7.43 -5.89 18.00
CA PHE A 571 -7.33 -4.92 19.07
C PHE A 571 -7.10 -3.53 18.51
N THR A 572 -7.76 -2.53 19.08
CA THR A 572 -7.53 -1.12 18.84
C THR A 572 -7.51 -0.37 20.16
N PHE A 573 -6.90 0.81 20.20
CA PHE A 573 -6.50 1.47 21.43
C PHE A 573 -6.94 2.94 21.48
N GLY A 574 -7.01 3.50 22.71
CA GLY A 574 -7.36 4.89 22.97
C GLY A 574 -6.61 5.55 24.10
#